data_1161167a1670b67a9d4e56858b9651ac
#
_entry.id   1161167a1670b67a9d4e56858b9651ac
#
_cell.length_a   1.000
_cell.length_b   1.000
_cell.length_c   1.000
_cell.angle_alpha   90.00
_cell.angle_beta   90.00
_cell.angle_gamma   90.00
#
_symmetry.space_group_name_H-M   'P 1'
#
loop_
_entity.id
_entity.type
_entity.pdbx_description
1 polymer ?
#
loop_
_entity_poly.entity_id
_entity_poly.type
_entity_poly.pdbx_seq_one_letter_code
_entity_poly.pdbx_strand_id
1 'polypeptide(L)'
;MRGALLAEHIHRQTFILSTVFINGLLSHANHLLFGCGRYEGYDARIPQYYRAQGVDVREYSIGDYVLNGGEVAVSVMLEAITRLLPGFMGNAASIVEESYTGENALLEHRQYTKPADWRGIKVPDVLLSGDHAKVDRFRRDEALAKTNKLRPDLIEALDCSKLDKADRKTLMALGWEVSGAHPRQR
;
A
#
# COMPACT_ATOMS: atom_id res chain seq x y z
N MET A 1 -9.76 24.14 -8.64
CA MET A 1 -8.60 24.75 -9.33
C MET A 1 -7.24 24.52 -8.64
N ARG A 2 -7.15 24.35 -7.29
CA ARG A 2 -5.85 24.08 -6.61
C ARG A 2 -5.31 22.65 -6.81
N GLY A 3 -6.16 21.65 -7.04
CA GLY A 3 -5.72 20.26 -7.23
C GLY A 3 -5.05 19.97 -8.58
N ALA A 4 -5.44 20.65 -9.64
CA ALA A 4 -4.85 20.45 -10.98
C ALA A 4 -3.41 21.01 -11.09
N LEU A 5 -3.12 22.13 -10.42
CA LEU A 5 -1.78 22.73 -10.41
C LEU A 5 -0.75 21.90 -9.61
N LEU A 6 -1.21 21.20 -8.53
CA LEU A 6 -0.35 20.29 -7.76
C LEU A 6 -0.03 19.02 -8.56
N ALA A 7 -0.99 18.47 -9.31
CA ALA A 7 -0.76 17.30 -10.14
C ALA A 7 0.30 17.56 -11.25
N GLU A 8 0.29 18.74 -11.89
CA GLU A 8 1.30 19.10 -12.88
C GLU A 8 2.73 19.19 -12.31
N HIS A 9 2.89 19.63 -11.06
CA HIS A 9 4.21 19.71 -10.42
C HIS A 9 4.75 18.35 -9.99
N ILE A 10 3.89 17.41 -9.62
CA ILE A 10 4.27 16.08 -9.16
C ILE A 10 4.77 15.19 -10.31
N HIS A 11 4.22 15.36 -11.52
CA HIS A 11 4.65 14.61 -12.71
C HIS A 11 6.08 14.91 -13.19
N ARG A 12 6.74 15.93 -12.65
CA ARG A 12 8.03 16.38 -13.14
C ARG A 12 9.25 15.70 -12.53
N GLN A 13 9.10 14.87 -11.50
CA GLN A 13 10.24 14.47 -10.67
C GLN A 13 10.78 13.05 -10.89
N THR A 14 10.00 12.13 -11.43
CA THR A 14 10.48 10.75 -11.60
C THR A 14 9.95 10.16 -12.89
N PHE A 15 10.86 9.61 -13.69
CA PHE A 15 10.56 9.06 -14.98
C PHE A 15 11.18 7.66 -15.09
N ILE A 16 10.39 6.68 -15.46
CA ILE A 16 10.81 5.29 -15.57
C ILE A 16 10.67 4.85 -17.01
N LEU A 17 11.77 4.40 -17.59
CA LEU A 17 11.81 3.73 -18.89
C LEU A 17 11.74 2.22 -18.67
N SER A 18 10.56 1.62 -18.68
CA SER A 18 10.42 0.17 -18.61
C SER A 18 8.99 -0.34 -18.81
N THR A 19 8.90 -1.60 -19.18
CA THR A 19 7.69 -2.36 -19.41
C THR A 19 7.10 -2.89 -18.08
N VAL A 20 5.82 -2.53 -17.76
CA VAL A 20 4.88 -3.27 -16.90
C VAL A 20 4.70 -2.82 -15.43
N PHE A 21 3.43 -2.80 -14.97
CA PHE A 21 2.92 -2.48 -13.63
C PHE A 21 3.62 -3.19 -12.45
N ILE A 22 3.52 -2.65 -11.25
CA ILE A 22 4.24 -3.08 -10.03
C ILE A 22 4.15 -4.60 -9.80
N ASN A 23 3.01 -5.26 -10.00
CA ASN A 23 2.91 -6.74 -9.95
C ASN A 23 3.38 -7.44 -11.22
N GLY A 24 3.59 -6.74 -12.32
CA GLY A 24 4.13 -7.24 -13.58
C GLY A 24 5.52 -6.71 -13.92
N LEU A 25 6.02 -5.70 -13.19
CA LEU A 25 7.33 -5.09 -13.43
C LEU A 25 8.48 -6.10 -13.26
N LEU A 26 8.31 -7.06 -12.36
CA LEU A 26 9.34 -8.03 -12.01
C LEU A 26 9.28 -9.31 -12.85
N SER A 27 8.15 -9.60 -13.49
CA SER A 27 7.97 -10.88 -14.20
C SER A 27 8.45 -10.85 -15.65
N HIS A 28 8.62 -9.67 -16.26
CA HIS A 28 8.90 -9.56 -17.70
C HIS A 28 9.96 -8.54 -18.09
N ALA A 29 10.49 -7.72 -17.19
CA ALA A 29 11.52 -6.74 -17.49
C ALA A 29 12.91 -7.20 -17.03
N ASN A 30 13.82 -7.43 -17.98
CA ASN A 30 15.21 -7.75 -17.69
C ASN A 30 16.04 -6.50 -17.37
N HIS A 31 15.49 -5.30 -17.58
CA HIS A 31 16.19 -4.05 -17.38
C HIS A 31 15.21 -2.93 -17.04
N LEU A 32 15.50 -2.18 -15.96
CA LEU A 32 14.77 -0.99 -15.54
C LEU A 32 15.70 0.21 -15.57
N LEU A 33 15.30 1.28 -16.24
CA LEU A 33 16.00 2.55 -16.24
C LEU A 33 15.13 3.61 -15.54
N PHE A 34 15.70 4.29 -14.55
CA PHE A 34 15.02 5.34 -13.82
C PHE A 34 15.64 6.70 -14.18
N GLY A 35 14.85 7.60 -14.77
CA GLY A 35 15.21 8.98 -15.00
C GLY A 35 14.83 9.86 -13.80
N CYS A 36 15.78 10.55 -13.20
CA CYS A 36 15.57 11.43 -12.06
C CYS A 36 15.80 12.88 -12.51
N GLY A 37 14.72 13.66 -12.61
CA GLY A 37 14.81 15.09 -12.89
C GLY A 37 15.23 15.87 -11.65
N ARG A 38 15.95 16.98 -11.85
CA ARG A 38 16.28 17.96 -10.82
C ARG A 38 15.77 19.34 -11.23
N TYR A 39 15.74 20.26 -10.27
CA TYR A 39 15.25 21.64 -10.46
C TYR A 39 13.80 21.66 -10.96
N GLU A 40 13.60 22.10 -12.20
CA GLU A 40 12.27 22.17 -12.85
C GLU A 40 11.83 20.81 -13.45
N GLY A 41 12.60 19.74 -13.28
CA GLY A 41 12.33 18.42 -13.82
C GLY A 41 13.21 18.09 -15.05
N TYR A 42 12.63 17.41 -16.02
CA TYR A 42 13.27 17.05 -17.29
C TYR A 42 12.43 17.55 -18.47
N ASP A 43 13.06 17.62 -19.65
CA ASP A 43 12.37 18.05 -20.87
C ASP A 43 11.27 17.05 -21.24
N ALA A 44 10.04 17.53 -21.37
CA ALA A 44 8.86 16.72 -21.70
C ALA A 44 8.97 15.97 -23.05
N ARG A 45 9.87 16.37 -23.93
CA ARG A 45 10.16 15.68 -25.20
C ARG A 45 10.90 14.37 -25.00
N ILE A 46 11.61 14.19 -23.89
CA ILE A 46 12.35 12.96 -23.59
C ILE A 46 11.41 11.75 -23.51
N PRO A 47 10.34 11.74 -22.66
CA PRO A 47 9.37 10.66 -22.65
C PRO A 47 8.71 10.42 -24.01
N GLN A 48 8.35 11.48 -24.72
CA GLN A 48 7.74 11.37 -26.04
C GLN A 48 8.64 10.69 -27.06
N TYR A 49 9.92 11.09 -27.10
CA TYR A 49 10.91 10.50 -28.00
C TYR A 49 11.05 8.99 -27.78
N TYR A 50 11.26 8.57 -26.55
CA TYR A 50 11.45 7.15 -26.25
C TYR A 50 10.20 6.31 -26.43
N ARG A 51 9.01 6.85 -26.16
CA ARG A 51 7.74 6.18 -26.51
C ARG A 51 7.63 5.95 -28.01
N ALA A 52 8.04 6.94 -28.82
CA ALA A 52 8.04 6.80 -30.28
C ALA A 52 9.07 5.75 -30.79
N GLN A 53 10.08 5.41 -30.00
CA GLN A 53 11.02 4.32 -30.30
C GLN A 53 10.52 2.95 -29.81
N GLY A 54 9.29 2.86 -29.30
CA GLY A 54 8.71 1.59 -28.79
C GLY A 54 9.15 1.22 -27.38
N VAL A 55 9.79 2.15 -26.64
CA VAL A 55 10.11 1.94 -25.23
C VAL A 55 8.85 2.18 -24.38
N ASP A 56 8.55 1.29 -23.44
CA ASP A 56 7.49 1.53 -22.46
C ASP A 56 7.96 2.56 -21.43
N VAL A 57 7.50 3.79 -21.60
CA VAL A 57 7.86 4.92 -20.74
C VAL A 57 6.68 5.27 -19.85
N ARG A 58 6.88 5.21 -18.55
CA ARG A 58 5.88 5.53 -17.53
C ARG A 58 6.38 6.63 -16.61
N GLU A 59 5.48 7.52 -16.26
CA GLU A 59 5.72 8.61 -15.32
C GLU A 59 4.91 8.34 -14.05
N TYR A 60 5.55 8.43 -12.89
CA TYR A 60 4.93 8.13 -11.60
C TYR A 60 5.08 9.29 -10.63
N SER A 61 4.08 9.48 -9.79
CA SER A 61 4.13 10.26 -8.57
C SER A 61 4.04 9.31 -7.36
N ILE A 62 4.78 9.60 -6.30
CA ILE A 62 4.70 8.87 -5.03
C ILE A 62 3.90 9.62 -3.96
N GLY A 63 3.34 10.79 -4.27
CA GLY A 63 2.49 11.56 -3.36
C GLY A 63 2.38 13.04 -3.71
N ASP A 64 1.47 13.74 -3.02
CA ASP A 64 1.14 15.15 -3.24
C ASP A 64 2.13 16.08 -2.51
N TYR A 65 3.41 15.96 -2.82
CA TYR A 65 4.50 16.79 -2.30
C TYR A 65 5.63 16.91 -3.34
N VAL A 66 6.48 17.91 -3.16
CA VAL A 66 7.60 18.18 -4.06
C VAL A 66 8.91 17.72 -3.42
N LEU A 67 9.72 16.99 -4.21
CA LEU A 67 11.08 16.58 -3.86
C LEU A 67 12.11 17.40 -4.65
N ASN A 68 13.32 17.54 -4.12
CA ASN A 68 14.42 18.23 -4.83
C ASN A 68 14.93 17.47 -6.07
N GLY A 69 14.60 16.17 -6.17
CA GLY A 69 14.97 15.30 -7.28
C GLY A 69 14.26 13.95 -7.17
N GLY A 70 14.30 13.14 -8.23
CA GLY A 70 13.60 11.86 -8.31
C GLY A 70 14.27 10.71 -7.56
N GLU A 71 15.50 10.86 -7.10
CA GLU A 71 16.32 9.76 -6.56
C GLU A 71 15.71 9.11 -5.31
N VAL A 72 15.14 9.93 -4.41
CA VAL A 72 14.46 9.42 -3.20
C VAL A 72 13.18 8.69 -3.58
N ALA A 73 12.42 9.20 -4.56
CA ALA A 73 11.24 8.52 -5.07
C ALA A 73 11.60 7.15 -5.68
N VAL A 74 12.66 7.07 -6.46
CA VAL A 74 13.18 5.81 -7.01
C VAL A 74 13.59 4.85 -5.90
N SER A 75 14.25 5.33 -4.84
CA SER A 75 14.62 4.49 -3.69
C SER A 75 13.39 3.89 -3.01
N VAL A 76 12.33 4.69 -2.80
CA VAL A 76 11.06 4.20 -2.23
C VAL A 76 10.42 3.15 -3.14
N MET A 77 10.40 3.38 -4.45
CA MET A 77 9.84 2.42 -5.42
C MET A 77 10.65 1.12 -5.47
N LEU A 78 11.99 1.22 -5.49
CA LEU A 78 12.86 0.04 -5.48
C LEU A 78 12.67 -0.78 -4.22
N GLU A 79 12.63 -0.16 -3.04
CA GLU A 79 12.38 -0.85 -1.77
C GLU A 79 11.02 -1.57 -1.80
N ALA A 80 9.97 -0.89 -2.22
CA ALA A 80 8.63 -1.46 -2.31
C ALA A 80 8.52 -2.63 -3.31
N ILE A 81 9.30 -2.58 -4.40
CA ILE A 81 9.28 -3.58 -5.47
C ILE A 81 10.16 -4.78 -5.13
N THR A 82 11.42 -4.53 -4.72
CA THR A 82 12.41 -5.61 -4.56
C THR A 82 12.06 -6.55 -3.41
N ARG A 83 11.40 -6.06 -2.37
CA ARG A 83 10.92 -6.90 -1.26
C ARG A 83 9.88 -7.97 -1.68
N LEU A 84 9.23 -7.79 -2.84
CA LEU A 84 8.28 -8.76 -3.41
C LEU A 84 8.99 -9.86 -4.24
N LEU A 85 10.29 -9.72 -4.49
CA LEU A 85 11.06 -10.72 -5.22
C LEU A 85 11.26 -11.98 -4.38
N PRO A 86 11.11 -13.17 -4.97
CA PRO A 86 11.42 -14.42 -4.28
C PRO A 86 12.85 -14.43 -3.74
N GLY A 87 13.02 -14.75 -2.46
CA GLY A 87 14.32 -14.83 -1.80
C GLY A 87 14.92 -13.51 -1.36
N PHE A 88 14.30 -12.36 -1.66
CA PHE A 88 14.76 -11.06 -1.17
C PHE A 88 14.50 -10.91 0.35
N MET A 89 13.30 -11.29 0.81
CA MET A 89 12.97 -11.31 2.23
C MET A 89 13.40 -12.63 2.85
N GLY A 90 14.09 -12.58 3.99
CA GLY A 90 14.54 -13.77 4.73
C GLY A 90 13.39 -14.66 5.24
N ASN A 91 12.19 -14.10 5.42
CA ASN A 91 10.98 -14.84 5.73
C ASN A 91 9.84 -14.43 4.78
N ALA A 92 9.51 -15.29 3.84
CA ALA A 92 8.43 -15.07 2.88
C ALA A 92 7.04 -14.94 3.54
N ALA A 93 6.84 -15.50 4.74
CA ALA A 93 5.58 -15.40 5.46
C ALA A 93 5.32 -13.97 6.00
N SER A 94 6.36 -13.15 6.18
CA SER A 94 6.20 -11.78 6.66
C SER A 94 5.45 -10.85 5.69
N ILE A 95 5.38 -11.21 4.41
CA ILE A 95 4.69 -10.43 3.38
C ILE A 95 3.17 -10.73 3.36
N VAL A 96 2.75 -11.85 3.94
CA VAL A 96 1.36 -12.34 3.79
C VAL A 96 0.35 -11.53 4.61
N GLU A 97 0.75 -11.01 5.77
CA GLU A 97 -0.12 -10.29 6.71
C GLU A 97 0.08 -8.77 6.72
N GLU A 98 0.71 -8.23 5.69
CA GLU A 98 0.99 -6.79 5.60
C GLU A 98 -0.19 -5.97 5.10
N SER A 99 -0.12 -4.65 5.33
CA SER A 99 -1.06 -3.70 4.73
C SER A 99 -1.09 -3.84 3.21
N TYR A 100 -2.28 -3.76 2.63
CA TYR A 100 -2.53 -3.81 1.18
C TYR A 100 -2.28 -5.17 0.52
N THR A 101 -2.14 -6.26 1.27
CA THR A 101 -1.97 -7.60 0.71
C THR A 101 -3.30 -8.35 0.59
N GLY A 102 -3.37 -9.26 -0.40
CA GLY A 102 -4.55 -10.10 -0.64
C GLY A 102 -5.72 -9.37 -1.32
N GLU A 103 -6.80 -10.12 -1.58
CA GLU A 103 -7.96 -9.62 -2.31
C GLU A 103 -8.85 -8.67 -1.49
N ASN A 104 -8.91 -8.87 -0.16
CA ASN A 104 -9.59 -7.98 0.79
C ASN A 104 -8.55 -7.25 1.63
N ALA A 105 -7.73 -6.46 0.94
CA ALA A 105 -6.60 -5.74 1.53
C ALA A 105 -7.06 -4.72 2.58
N LEU A 106 -6.52 -4.84 3.78
CA LEU A 106 -6.71 -3.92 4.90
C LEU A 106 -5.38 -3.28 5.29
N LEU A 107 -5.43 -2.30 6.17
CA LEU A 107 -4.24 -1.91 6.93
C LEU A 107 -3.95 -2.96 7.98
N GLU A 108 -2.67 -3.32 8.14
CA GLU A 108 -2.21 -4.22 9.19
C GLU A 108 -2.62 -3.71 10.57
N HIS A 109 -2.94 -4.63 11.50
CA HIS A 109 -3.21 -4.32 12.90
C HIS A 109 -2.00 -3.66 13.58
N ARG A 110 -2.19 -3.11 14.78
CA ARG A 110 -1.09 -2.54 15.56
C ARG A 110 -0.16 -3.62 16.06
N GLN A 111 1.13 -3.38 15.94
CA GLN A 111 2.16 -4.27 16.47
C GLN A 111 2.58 -3.83 17.88
N TYR A 112 2.89 -4.81 18.72
CA TYR A 112 3.36 -4.61 20.09
C TYR A 112 4.66 -5.36 20.29
N THR A 113 5.58 -4.78 21.05
CA THR A 113 6.87 -5.35 21.38
C THR A 113 7.06 -5.43 22.90
N LYS A 114 8.12 -6.07 23.35
CA LYS A 114 8.53 -6.05 24.77
C LYS A 114 9.01 -4.67 25.19
N PRO A 115 8.81 -4.27 26.45
CA PRO A 115 8.13 -5.01 27.55
C PRO A 115 6.60 -4.98 27.41
N ALA A 116 5.91 -5.92 28.12
CA ALA A 116 4.44 -5.98 28.13
C ALA A 116 3.77 -4.77 28.79
N ASP A 117 4.49 -4.05 29.64
CA ASP A 117 4.10 -2.74 30.19
C ASP A 117 5.21 -1.73 29.85
N TRP A 118 4.85 -0.72 29.07
CA TRP A 118 5.75 0.38 28.76
C TRP A 118 5.19 1.69 29.32
N ARG A 119 5.75 2.17 30.41
CA ARG A 119 5.37 3.42 31.09
C ARG A 119 3.87 3.46 31.48
N GLY A 120 3.34 2.35 31.96
CA GLY A 120 1.93 2.20 32.34
C GLY A 120 0.98 1.90 31.19
N ILE A 121 1.47 1.85 29.94
CA ILE A 121 0.70 1.42 28.76
C ILE A 121 0.96 -0.04 28.52
N LYS A 122 -0.08 -0.86 28.69
CA LYS A 122 0.04 -2.32 28.59
C LYS A 122 -0.27 -2.84 27.19
N VAL A 123 0.41 -3.91 26.81
CA VAL A 123 0.00 -4.75 25.68
C VAL A 123 -1.38 -5.34 26.01
N PRO A 124 -2.34 -5.39 25.06
CA PRO A 124 -3.62 -6.05 25.29
C PRO A 124 -3.45 -7.49 25.78
N ASP A 125 -4.16 -7.87 26.85
CA ASP A 125 -4.00 -9.17 27.51
C ASP A 125 -4.27 -10.36 26.57
N VAL A 126 -5.18 -10.19 25.60
CA VAL A 126 -5.47 -11.20 24.58
C VAL A 126 -4.24 -11.61 23.79
N LEU A 127 -3.32 -10.67 23.50
CA LEU A 127 -2.07 -10.96 22.78
C LEU A 127 -1.06 -11.74 23.62
N LEU A 128 -1.24 -11.77 24.94
CA LEU A 128 -0.38 -12.50 25.90
C LEU A 128 -1.02 -13.84 26.32
N SER A 129 -2.24 -14.15 25.88
CA SER A 129 -3.02 -15.30 26.36
C SER A 129 -2.53 -16.65 25.84
N GLY A 130 -1.76 -16.70 24.75
CA GLY A 130 -1.41 -17.95 24.07
C GLY A 130 -2.56 -18.61 23.29
N ASP A 131 -3.76 -18.04 23.32
CA ASP A 131 -4.93 -18.52 22.55
C ASP A 131 -4.89 -17.93 21.12
N HIS A 132 -4.28 -18.67 20.20
CA HIS A 132 -4.07 -18.21 18.83
C HIS A 132 -5.39 -17.78 18.14
N ALA A 133 -6.49 -18.49 18.34
CA ALA A 133 -7.77 -18.14 17.71
C ALA A 133 -8.28 -16.76 18.19
N LYS A 134 -8.14 -16.48 19.50
CA LYS A 134 -8.52 -15.17 20.05
C LYS A 134 -7.56 -14.07 19.60
N VAL A 135 -6.26 -14.38 19.53
CA VAL A 135 -5.24 -13.44 19.04
C VAL A 135 -5.51 -13.06 17.59
N ASP A 136 -5.77 -14.03 16.71
CA ASP A 136 -6.03 -13.79 15.29
C ASP A 136 -7.32 -12.99 15.09
N ARG A 137 -8.38 -13.33 15.85
CA ARG A 137 -9.63 -12.56 15.82
C ARG A 137 -9.41 -11.12 16.28
N PHE A 138 -8.69 -10.90 17.36
CA PHE A 138 -8.37 -9.57 17.86
C PHE A 138 -7.60 -8.76 16.82
N ARG A 139 -6.57 -9.35 16.21
CA ARG A 139 -5.78 -8.70 15.14
C ARG A 139 -6.65 -8.30 13.95
N ARG A 140 -7.55 -9.21 13.55
CA ARG A 140 -8.46 -8.95 12.43
C ARG A 140 -9.44 -7.82 12.76
N ASP A 141 -10.03 -7.81 13.96
CA ASP A 141 -10.93 -6.74 14.41
C ASP A 141 -10.20 -5.39 14.50
N GLU A 142 -8.95 -5.38 14.97
CA GLU A 142 -8.11 -4.18 15.00
C GLU A 142 -7.76 -3.67 13.60
N ALA A 143 -7.45 -4.56 12.67
CA ALA A 143 -7.18 -4.21 11.27
C ALA A 143 -8.43 -3.56 10.63
N LEU A 144 -9.62 -4.12 10.84
CA LEU A 144 -10.87 -3.53 10.36
C LEU A 144 -11.13 -2.15 10.98
N ALA A 145 -10.98 -2.00 12.29
CA ALA A 145 -11.19 -0.74 12.99
C ALA A 145 -10.17 0.34 12.57
N LYS A 146 -8.89 -0.03 12.44
CA LYS A 146 -7.83 0.87 11.97
C LYS A 146 -8.08 1.31 10.53
N THR A 147 -8.43 0.36 9.65
CA THR A 147 -8.71 0.64 8.25
C THR A 147 -9.93 1.55 8.12
N ASN A 148 -11.01 1.28 8.85
CA ASN A 148 -12.18 2.15 8.89
C ASN A 148 -11.84 3.60 9.24
N LYS A 149 -10.94 3.79 10.19
CA LYS A 149 -10.54 5.14 10.64
C LYS A 149 -9.64 5.87 9.65
N LEU A 150 -8.69 5.17 9.03
CA LEU A 150 -7.60 5.79 8.26
C LEU A 150 -7.79 5.68 6.75
N ARG A 151 -8.43 4.61 6.28
CA ARG A 151 -8.64 4.29 4.88
C ARG A 151 -10.02 3.65 4.65
N PRO A 152 -11.11 4.41 4.90
CA PRO A 152 -12.47 3.91 4.70
C PRO A 152 -12.71 3.44 3.26
N ASP A 153 -12.03 3.99 2.28
CA ASP A 153 -12.04 3.58 0.88
C ASP A 153 -11.67 2.08 0.70
N LEU A 154 -10.76 1.55 1.53
CA LEU A 154 -10.43 0.12 1.50
C LEU A 154 -11.55 -0.74 2.10
N ILE A 155 -12.32 -0.23 3.06
CA ILE A 155 -13.51 -0.93 3.54
C ILE A 155 -14.58 -0.98 2.45
N GLU A 156 -14.81 0.12 1.74
CA GLU A 156 -15.76 0.19 0.62
C GLU A 156 -15.40 -0.78 -0.52
N ALA A 157 -14.11 -1.06 -0.70
CA ALA A 157 -13.60 -1.97 -1.72
C ALA A 157 -13.70 -3.46 -1.35
N LEU A 158 -14.00 -3.81 -0.07
CA LEU A 158 -14.06 -5.21 0.36
C LEU A 158 -15.15 -5.98 -0.41
N ASP A 159 -14.85 -7.23 -0.73
CA ASP A 159 -15.84 -8.19 -1.25
C ASP A 159 -16.60 -8.82 -0.07
N CYS A 160 -17.89 -8.47 0.07
CA CYS A 160 -18.73 -8.99 1.13
C CYS A 160 -18.89 -10.52 1.08
N SER A 161 -18.76 -11.17 -0.08
CA SER A 161 -18.88 -12.63 -0.18
C SER A 161 -17.74 -13.36 0.55
N LYS A 162 -16.60 -12.70 0.73
CA LYS A 162 -15.40 -13.23 1.40
C LYS A 162 -15.32 -12.88 2.89
N LEU A 163 -16.28 -12.10 3.41
CA LEU A 163 -16.35 -11.74 4.82
C LEU A 163 -16.99 -12.85 5.64
N ASP A 164 -16.34 -13.28 6.71
CA ASP A 164 -16.91 -14.20 7.67
C ASP A 164 -17.99 -13.52 8.55
N LYS A 165 -18.66 -14.31 9.39
CA LYS A 165 -19.71 -13.80 10.29
C LYS A 165 -19.18 -12.78 11.31
N ALA A 166 -17.95 -12.95 11.77
CA ALA A 166 -17.33 -12.07 12.75
C ALA A 166 -16.91 -10.74 12.10
N ASP A 167 -16.31 -10.77 10.90
CA ASP A 167 -15.99 -9.57 10.12
C ASP A 167 -17.22 -8.72 9.84
N ARG A 168 -18.33 -9.37 9.40
CA ARG A 168 -19.61 -8.68 9.18
C ARG A 168 -20.13 -8.03 10.45
N LYS A 169 -20.05 -8.72 11.60
CA LYS A 169 -20.46 -8.18 12.90
C LYS A 169 -19.63 -6.94 13.27
N THR A 170 -18.30 -7.00 13.10
CA THR A 170 -17.40 -5.90 13.38
C THR A 170 -17.66 -4.70 12.48
N LEU A 171 -17.83 -4.93 11.17
CA LEU A 171 -18.14 -3.86 10.22
C LEU A 171 -19.50 -3.21 10.50
N MET A 172 -20.53 -4.00 10.85
CA MET A 172 -21.83 -3.44 11.26
C MET A 172 -21.72 -2.57 12.51
N ALA A 173 -20.91 -2.98 13.49
CA ALA A 173 -20.65 -2.19 14.69
C ALA A 173 -19.88 -0.89 14.38
N LEU A 174 -19.08 -0.88 13.32
CA LEU A 174 -18.36 0.31 12.81
C LEU A 174 -19.22 1.20 11.90
N GLY A 175 -20.51 0.88 11.69
CA GLY A 175 -21.45 1.70 10.93
C GLY A 175 -21.57 1.32 9.45
N TRP A 176 -21.14 0.11 9.06
CA TRP A 176 -21.23 -0.37 7.70
C TRP A 176 -22.42 -1.31 7.49
N GLU A 177 -23.06 -1.20 6.35
CA GLU A 177 -23.99 -2.19 5.82
C GLU A 177 -23.22 -3.17 4.93
N VAL A 178 -23.36 -4.47 5.18
CA VAL A 178 -22.61 -5.56 4.52
C VAL A 178 -23.52 -6.60 3.85
N SER A 179 -24.71 -6.19 3.45
CA SER A 179 -25.70 -7.04 2.77
C SER A 179 -25.50 -7.12 1.26
N GLY A 180 -24.82 -6.13 0.65
CA GLY A 180 -24.54 -6.05 -0.78
C GLY A 180 -23.25 -6.76 -1.20
N ALA A 181 -22.79 -6.49 -2.43
CA ALA A 181 -21.50 -6.99 -2.92
C ALA A 181 -20.32 -6.35 -2.17
N HIS A 182 -20.45 -5.07 -1.84
CA HIS A 182 -19.46 -4.28 -1.12
C HIS A 182 -20.09 -3.57 0.09
N PRO A 183 -19.31 -3.30 1.16
CA PRO A 183 -19.80 -2.51 2.28
C PRO A 183 -20.19 -1.09 1.88
N ARG A 184 -21.24 -0.55 2.52
CA ARG A 184 -21.69 0.83 2.35
C ARG A 184 -21.81 1.51 3.71
N GLN A 185 -21.39 2.75 3.81
CA GLN A 185 -21.62 3.56 5.02
C GLN A 185 -23.12 3.77 5.24
N ARG A 186 -23.56 3.64 6.51
CA ARG A 186 -24.96 3.90 6.92
C ARG A 186 -25.21 5.39 7.08
#